data_1720ccdd0e559f72ae720224b4fd1b57
#
_entry.id   1720ccdd0e559f72ae720224b4fd1b57
#
_cell.length_a   1.000
_cell.length_b   1.000
_cell.length_c   1.000
_cell.angle_alpha   90.00
_cell.angle_beta   90.00
_cell.angle_gamma   90.00
#
_symmetry.space_group_name_H-M   'P 1'
#
loop_
_entity.id
_entity.type
_entity.pdbx_description
1 polymer ?
#
loop_
_entity_poly.entity_id
_entity_poly.type
_entity_poly.pdbx_seq_one_letter_code
_entity_poly.pdbx_strand_id
1 'polypeptide(L)'
;MNKNDLLKAIAERGYDVGFGAKKHFATYDIIEKVPGWIGFTSIAFGIFTLAYTELATKFTSATFVVLGVVSLYVGFYAHDKHRYSESGASLTRLYHELKMLYLNLKGSESADVIPECEGKLLDIENRFFEDSISKQILFSNWYAHYKFYWELQI
;
A
#
# COMPACT_ATOMS: atom_id res chain seq x y z
N MET A 1 -17.90 -25.35 -6.96
CA MET A 1 -16.59 -25.27 -7.66
C MET A 1 -15.80 -26.55 -7.43
N ASN A 2 -14.87 -27.00 -8.29
CA ASN A 2 -13.98 -28.11 -7.94
C ASN A 2 -12.85 -27.60 -7.02
N LYS A 3 -12.15 -28.51 -6.31
CA LYS A 3 -11.09 -28.16 -5.35
C LYS A 3 -9.96 -27.33 -5.96
N ASN A 4 -9.53 -27.66 -7.19
CA ASN A 4 -8.44 -26.96 -7.85
C ASN A 4 -8.82 -25.54 -8.27
N ASP A 5 -10.05 -25.36 -8.76
CA ASP A 5 -10.55 -24.04 -9.12
C ASP A 5 -10.70 -23.15 -7.89
N LEU A 6 -11.13 -23.71 -6.76
CA LEU A 6 -11.25 -22.98 -5.51
C LEU A 6 -9.87 -22.60 -4.96
N LEU A 7 -8.88 -23.50 -5.00
CA LEU A 7 -7.50 -23.18 -4.62
C LEU A 7 -6.91 -22.06 -5.46
N LYS A 8 -7.19 -22.09 -6.78
CA LYS A 8 -6.76 -21.02 -7.69
C LYS A 8 -7.44 -19.69 -7.34
N ALA A 9 -8.75 -19.69 -7.14
CA ALA A 9 -9.49 -18.49 -6.76
C ALA A 9 -8.98 -17.88 -5.43
N ILE A 10 -8.73 -18.72 -4.42
CA ILE A 10 -8.17 -18.26 -3.13
C ILE A 10 -6.77 -17.65 -3.34
N ALA A 11 -5.92 -18.26 -4.17
CA ALA A 11 -4.58 -17.76 -4.43
C ALA A 11 -4.60 -16.42 -5.19
N GLU A 12 -5.45 -16.26 -6.21
CA GLU A 12 -5.65 -15.02 -6.96
C GLU A 12 -6.16 -13.91 -6.05
N ARG A 13 -7.17 -14.21 -5.22
CA ARG A 13 -7.67 -13.25 -4.24
C ARG A 13 -6.63 -12.89 -3.19
N GLY A 14 -5.81 -13.86 -2.76
CA GLY A 14 -4.68 -13.61 -1.87
C GLY A 14 -3.68 -12.61 -2.45
N TYR A 15 -3.37 -12.70 -3.73
CA TYR A 15 -2.54 -11.70 -4.42
C TYR A 15 -3.17 -10.31 -4.38
N ASP A 16 -4.45 -10.18 -4.76
CA ASP A 16 -5.16 -8.91 -4.81
C ASP A 16 -5.22 -8.24 -3.44
N VAL A 17 -5.57 -9.00 -2.40
CA VAL A 17 -5.65 -8.51 -1.01
C VAL A 17 -4.27 -8.12 -0.48
N GLY A 18 -3.24 -8.96 -0.71
CA GLY A 18 -1.88 -8.67 -0.28
C GLY A 18 -1.29 -7.44 -0.98
N PHE A 19 -1.52 -7.29 -2.29
CA PHE A 19 -1.13 -6.11 -3.02
C PHE A 19 -1.90 -4.86 -2.56
N GLY A 20 -3.21 -5.00 -2.33
CA GLY A 20 -4.06 -3.95 -1.76
C GLY A 20 -3.53 -3.45 -0.42
N ALA A 21 -3.16 -4.35 0.49
CA ALA A 21 -2.55 -4.00 1.77
C ALA A 21 -1.26 -3.18 1.59
N LYS A 22 -0.34 -3.63 0.72
CA LYS A 22 0.91 -2.90 0.42
C LYS A 22 0.66 -1.52 -0.19
N LYS A 23 -0.36 -1.39 -1.02
CA LYS A 23 -0.75 -0.12 -1.63
C LYS A 23 -1.25 0.89 -0.58
N HIS A 24 -2.01 0.46 0.41
CA HIS A 24 -2.47 1.30 1.50
C HIS A 24 -1.29 1.74 2.39
N PHE A 25 -0.40 0.84 2.75
CA PHE A 25 0.83 1.19 3.48
C PHE A 25 1.76 2.09 2.66
N ALA A 26 1.85 1.89 1.34
CA ALA A 26 2.63 2.78 0.48
C ALA A 26 2.06 4.21 0.48
N THR A 27 0.74 4.36 0.43
CA THR A 27 0.07 5.66 0.55
C THR A 27 0.35 6.30 1.91
N TYR A 28 0.20 5.53 3.00
CA TYR A 28 0.53 5.99 4.35
C TYR A 28 1.97 6.49 4.47
N ASP A 29 2.94 5.70 4.00
CA ASP A 29 4.36 6.04 4.04
C ASP A 29 4.72 7.30 3.25
N ILE A 30 4.10 7.49 2.08
CA ILE A 30 4.29 8.71 1.27
C ILE A 30 3.79 9.93 2.05
N ILE A 31 2.57 9.85 2.60
CA ILE A 31 1.97 10.95 3.36
C ILE A 31 2.81 11.29 4.60
N GLU A 32 3.33 10.27 5.29
CA GLU A 32 4.09 10.43 6.54
C GLU A 32 5.49 10.99 6.29
N LYS A 33 6.19 10.51 5.26
CA LYS A 33 7.63 10.75 5.10
C LYS A 33 7.97 11.86 4.13
N VAL A 34 7.21 12.02 3.04
CA VAL A 34 7.57 12.95 1.95
C VAL A 34 7.63 14.40 2.41
N PRO A 35 6.65 14.95 3.15
CA PRO A 35 6.73 16.34 3.60
C PRO A 35 7.94 16.60 4.51
N GLY A 36 8.26 15.65 5.39
CA GLY A 36 9.44 15.74 6.27
C GLY A 36 10.76 15.76 5.49
N TRP A 37 10.91 14.89 4.49
CA TRP A 37 12.08 14.85 3.62
C TRP A 37 12.23 16.13 2.79
N ILE A 38 11.12 16.64 2.23
CA ILE A 38 11.13 17.92 1.49
C ILE A 38 11.55 19.06 2.43
N GLY A 39 10.95 19.13 3.62
CA GLY A 39 11.29 20.15 4.61
C GLY A 39 12.77 20.11 5.02
N PHE A 40 13.27 18.93 5.38
CA PHE A 40 14.67 18.75 5.75
C PHE A 40 15.63 19.15 4.61
N THR A 41 15.38 18.67 3.40
CA THR A 41 16.23 18.98 2.22
C THR A 41 16.20 20.49 1.92
N SER A 42 15.03 21.13 2.02
CA SER A 42 14.89 22.57 1.78
C SER A 42 15.67 23.40 2.80
N ILE A 43 15.62 23.03 4.09
CA ILE A 43 16.38 23.73 5.14
C ILE A 43 17.89 23.52 4.93
N ALA A 44 18.32 22.27 4.72
CA ALA A 44 19.73 21.97 4.49
C ALA A 44 20.29 22.75 3.29
N PHE A 45 19.56 22.74 2.19
CA PHE A 45 19.98 23.48 0.98
C PHE A 45 19.95 25.00 1.20
N GLY A 46 18.95 25.52 1.94
CA GLY A 46 18.89 26.93 2.30
C GLY A 46 20.14 27.38 3.07
N ILE A 47 20.63 26.56 4.01
CA ILE A 47 21.87 26.82 4.75
C ILE A 47 23.07 26.82 3.78
N PHE A 48 23.17 25.86 2.87
CA PHE A 48 24.26 25.79 1.90
C PHE A 48 24.28 27.00 0.95
N THR A 49 23.14 27.53 0.53
CA THR A 49 23.08 28.74 -0.32
C THR A 49 23.56 30.02 0.38
N LEU A 50 23.54 30.07 1.71
CA LEU A 50 24.13 31.17 2.45
C LEU A 50 25.67 31.15 2.43
N ALA A 51 26.26 29.93 2.35
CA ALA A 51 27.72 29.76 2.28
C ALA A 51 28.24 29.80 0.82
N TYR A 52 27.44 29.34 -0.13
CA TYR A 52 27.80 29.17 -1.53
C TYR A 52 26.77 29.86 -2.43
N THR A 53 26.98 31.12 -2.74
CA THR A 53 26.02 31.94 -3.52
C THR A 53 25.80 31.42 -4.95
N GLU A 54 26.74 30.66 -5.50
CA GLU A 54 26.63 30.02 -6.82
C GLU A 54 25.49 29.00 -6.87
N LEU A 55 25.05 28.45 -5.74
CA LEU A 55 23.93 27.54 -5.64
C LEU A 55 22.56 28.24 -5.73
N ALA A 56 22.51 29.56 -5.49
CA ALA A 56 21.29 30.35 -5.55
C ALA A 56 20.89 30.72 -6.99
N THR A 57 20.63 29.70 -7.81
CA THR A 57 20.23 29.87 -9.21
C THR A 57 18.71 29.92 -9.38
N LYS A 58 18.24 30.44 -10.55
CA LYS A 58 16.82 30.41 -10.91
C LYS A 58 16.29 28.98 -10.97
N PHE A 59 17.10 28.01 -11.44
CA PHE A 59 16.74 26.60 -11.49
C PHE A 59 16.51 26.05 -10.08
N THR A 60 17.40 26.32 -9.15
CA THR A 60 17.27 25.90 -7.75
C THR A 60 15.99 26.45 -7.12
N SER A 61 15.74 27.75 -7.30
CA SER A 61 14.51 28.39 -6.77
C SER A 61 13.26 27.75 -7.35
N ALA A 62 13.22 27.51 -8.65
CA ALA A 62 12.10 26.82 -9.31
C ALA A 62 11.90 25.40 -8.76
N THR A 63 12.98 24.66 -8.53
CA THR A 63 12.92 23.31 -7.94
C THR A 63 12.25 23.32 -6.57
N PHE A 64 12.61 24.28 -5.69
CA PHE A 64 11.98 24.37 -4.36
C PHE A 64 10.53 24.79 -4.43
N VAL A 65 10.11 25.60 -5.39
CA VAL A 65 8.69 25.90 -5.62
C VAL A 65 7.93 24.63 -5.99
N VAL A 66 8.47 23.80 -6.90
CA VAL A 66 7.86 22.52 -7.29
C VAL A 66 7.76 21.56 -6.07
N LEU A 67 8.84 21.45 -5.29
CA LEU A 67 8.82 20.63 -4.05
C LEU A 67 7.77 21.14 -3.04
N GLY A 68 7.59 22.44 -2.91
CA GLY A 68 6.53 23.03 -2.10
C GLY A 68 5.13 22.61 -2.58
N VAL A 69 4.88 22.67 -3.90
CA VAL A 69 3.62 22.20 -4.50
C VAL A 69 3.39 20.71 -4.24
N VAL A 70 4.44 19.87 -4.38
CA VAL A 70 4.37 18.43 -4.04
C VAL A 70 4.01 18.24 -2.57
N SER A 71 4.63 19.00 -1.67
CA SER A 71 4.33 18.91 -0.23
C SER A 71 2.87 19.28 0.07
N LEU A 72 2.33 20.32 -0.56
CA LEU A 72 0.92 20.71 -0.46
C LEU A 72 0.00 19.62 -0.99
N TYR A 73 0.32 19.04 -2.16
CA TYR A 73 -0.45 17.92 -2.73
C TYR A 73 -0.52 16.73 -1.77
N VAL A 74 0.61 16.34 -1.18
CA VAL A 74 0.65 15.24 -0.19
C VAL A 74 -0.16 15.63 1.06
N GLY A 75 -0.13 16.90 1.47
CA GLY A 75 -0.88 17.43 2.60
C GLY A 75 -2.40 17.24 2.50
N PHE A 76 -2.96 17.23 1.28
CA PHE A 76 -4.40 16.94 1.08
C PHE A 76 -4.83 15.54 1.52
N TYR A 77 -3.90 14.60 1.62
CA TYR A 77 -4.15 13.25 2.10
C TYR A 77 -3.87 13.07 3.60
N ALA A 78 -3.28 14.07 4.26
CA ALA A 78 -2.86 13.98 5.65
C ALA A 78 -4.02 13.71 6.62
N HIS A 79 -5.22 14.23 6.33
CA HIS A 79 -6.41 14.02 7.13
C HIS A 79 -6.80 12.52 7.21
N ASP A 80 -6.67 11.80 6.11
CA ASP A 80 -7.05 10.39 6.02
C ASP A 80 -5.89 9.42 6.30
N LYS A 81 -4.73 9.91 6.73
CA LYS A 81 -3.50 9.14 6.93
C LYS A 81 -3.72 7.86 7.76
N HIS A 82 -4.38 7.97 8.90
CA HIS A 82 -4.62 6.83 9.79
C HIS A 82 -5.53 5.77 9.14
N ARG A 83 -6.51 6.20 8.35
CA ARG A 83 -7.40 5.27 7.63
C ARG A 83 -6.63 4.37 6.65
N TYR A 84 -5.58 4.90 5.99
CA TYR A 84 -4.73 4.09 5.12
C TYR A 84 -3.95 3.03 5.90
N SER A 85 -3.43 3.37 7.09
CA SER A 85 -2.76 2.40 7.97
C SER A 85 -3.72 1.32 8.47
N GLU A 86 -4.91 1.71 8.91
CA GLU A 86 -5.95 0.79 9.39
C GLU A 86 -6.43 -0.15 8.28
N SER A 87 -6.74 0.38 7.09
CA SER A 87 -7.09 -0.44 5.92
C SER A 87 -5.97 -1.40 5.55
N GLY A 88 -4.71 -0.93 5.51
CA GLY A 88 -3.56 -1.78 5.25
C GLY A 88 -3.41 -2.92 6.26
N ALA A 89 -3.64 -2.65 7.55
CA ALA A 89 -3.61 -3.65 8.61
C ALA A 89 -4.78 -4.64 8.50
N SER A 90 -6.00 -4.16 8.19
CA SER A 90 -7.15 -5.03 7.98
C SER A 90 -6.95 -5.96 6.78
N LEU A 91 -6.53 -5.42 5.63
CA LEU A 91 -6.22 -6.24 4.44
C LEU A 91 -5.10 -7.25 4.69
N THR A 92 -4.12 -6.92 5.54
CA THR A 92 -3.08 -7.88 5.94
C THR A 92 -3.68 -9.06 6.71
N ARG A 93 -4.65 -8.81 7.60
CA ARG A 93 -5.36 -9.89 8.31
C ARG A 93 -6.15 -10.77 7.34
N LEU A 94 -6.88 -10.17 6.39
CA LEU A 94 -7.61 -10.91 5.35
C LEU A 94 -6.66 -11.77 4.51
N TYR A 95 -5.47 -11.26 4.17
CA TYR A 95 -4.44 -12.05 3.49
C TYR A 95 -4.03 -13.29 4.29
N HIS A 96 -3.84 -13.15 5.60
CA HIS A 96 -3.53 -14.30 6.47
C HIS A 96 -4.69 -15.29 6.57
N GLU A 97 -5.93 -14.80 6.63
CA GLU A 97 -7.14 -15.64 6.60
C GLU A 97 -7.19 -16.46 5.29
N LEU A 98 -6.95 -15.82 4.13
CA LEU A 98 -6.88 -16.49 2.82
C LEU A 98 -5.77 -17.53 2.77
N LYS A 99 -4.59 -17.23 3.31
CA LYS A 99 -3.47 -18.18 3.40
C LYS A 99 -3.85 -19.42 4.22
N MET A 100 -4.49 -19.22 5.36
CA MET A 100 -4.96 -20.34 6.20
C MET A 100 -6.06 -21.13 5.50
N LEU A 101 -7.00 -20.47 4.81
CA LEU A 101 -8.05 -21.10 4.03
C LEU A 101 -7.46 -21.97 2.91
N TYR A 102 -6.46 -21.44 2.19
CA TYR A 102 -5.73 -22.18 1.15
C TYR A 102 -5.07 -23.46 1.70
N LEU A 103 -4.35 -23.35 2.82
CA LEU A 103 -3.65 -24.46 3.43
C LEU A 103 -4.63 -25.54 3.94
N ASN A 104 -5.73 -25.14 4.56
CA ASN A 104 -6.76 -26.04 5.04
C ASN A 104 -7.42 -26.80 3.88
N LEU A 105 -7.82 -26.10 2.82
CA LEU A 105 -8.41 -26.71 1.63
C LEU A 105 -7.40 -27.65 0.93
N LYS A 106 -6.14 -27.24 0.82
CA LYS A 106 -5.08 -28.05 0.20
C LYS A 106 -4.85 -29.37 0.94
N GLY A 107 -4.83 -29.30 2.28
CA GLY A 107 -4.60 -30.46 3.16
C GLY A 107 -5.83 -31.37 3.36
N SER A 108 -7.04 -30.93 3.02
CA SER A 108 -8.26 -31.72 3.18
C SER A 108 -8.43 -32.70 2.04
N GLU A 109 -8.80 -33.95 2.34
CA GLU A 109 -9.22 -34.95 1.36
C GLU A 109 -10.76 -35.00 1.21
N SER A 110 -11.52 -34.42 2.14
CA SER A 110 -12.98 -34.44 2.13
C SER A 110 -13.57 -33.38 1.18
N ALA A 111 -14.53 -33.79 0.37
CA ALA A 111 -15.28 -32.87 -0.49
C ALA A 111 -16.23 -31.94 0.28
N ASP A 112 -16.62 -32.29 1.50
CA ASP A 112 -17.57 -31.54 2.32
C ASP A 112 -17.01 -30.19 2.78
N VAL A 113 -15.67 -30.01 2.72
CA VAL A 113 -14.98 -28.75 3.08
C VAL A 113 -15.14 -27.66 2.00
N ILE A 114 -15.45 -28.04 0.76
CA ILE A 114 -15.52 -27.10 -0.38
C ILE A 114 -16.60 -26.03 -0.16
N PRO A 115 -17.87 -26.35 0.15
CA PRO A 115 -18.90 -25.34 0.35
C PRO A 115 -18.60 -24.36 1.50
N GLU A 116 -17.97 -24.85 2.58
CA GLU A 116 -17.54 -24.01 3.70
C GLU A 116 -16.44 -23.03 3.27
N CYS A 117 -15.47 -23.51 2.51
CA CYS A 117 -14.38 -22.66 1.97
C CYS A 117 -14.89 -21.63 0.97
N GLU A 118 -15.87 -21.97 0.11
CA GLU A 118 -16.52 -21.01 -0.78
C GLU A 118 -17.24 -19.92 -0.01
N GLY A 119 -17.95 -20.25 1.04
CA GLY A 119 -18.62 -19.27 1.91
C GLY A 119 -17.63 -18.32 2.61
N LYS A 120 -16.52 -18.86 3.12
CA LYS A 120 -15.45 -18.04 3.73
C LYS A 120 -14.75 -17.14 2.71
N LEU A 121 -14.50 -17.62 1.49
CA LEU A 121 -13.92 -16.80 0.43
C LEU A 121 -14.82 -15.62 0.11
N LEU A 122 -16.13 -15.83 -0.03
CA LEU A 122 -17.10 -14.77 -0.29
C LEU A 122 -17.16 -13.74 0.83
N ASP A 123 -17.12 -14.18 2.09
CA ASP A 123 -17.06 -13.28 3.25
C ASP A 123 -15.82 -12.39 3.22
N ILE A 124 -14.65 -12.99 2.95
CA ILE A 124 -13.39 -12.25 2.82
C ILE A 124 -13.43 -11.26 1.66
N GLU A 125 -14.04 -11.60 0.53
CA GLU A 125 -14.22 -10.68 -0.60
C GLU A 125 -15.07 -9.46 -0.23
N ASN A 126 -16.17 -9.66 0.46
CA ASN A 126 -17.03 -8.56 0.90
C ASN A 126 -16.26 -7.61 1.85
N ARG A 127 -15.58 -8.17 2.84
CA ARG A 127 -14.75 -7.38 3.78
C ARG A 127 -13.59 -6.66 3.06
N PHE A 128 -13.00 -7.26 2.04
CA PHE A 128 -11.97 -6.61 1.22
C PHE A 128 -12.51 -5.34 0.53
N PHE A 129 -13.71 -5.38 -0.04
CA PHE A 129 -14.32 -4.22 -0.66
C PHE A 129 -14.73 -3.14 0.35
N GLU A 130 -15.19 -3.53 1.54
CA GLU A 130 -15.56 -2.61 2.62
C GLU A 130 -14.33 -1.88 3.18
N ASP A 131 -13.23 -2.59 3.39
CA ASP A 131 -12.01 -2.07 4.01
C ASP A 131 -11.11 -1.31 3.02
N SER A 132 -11.32 -1.47 1.72
CA SER A 132 -10.48 -0.87 0.69
C SER A 132 -10.82 0.60 0.45
N ILE A 133 -9.80 1.47 0.48
CA ILE A 133 -9.93 2.88 0.10
C ILE A 133 -9.57 3.02 -1.38
N SER A 134 -10.54 3.43 -2.20
CA SER A 134 -10.35 3.58 -3.66
C SER A 134 -9.40 4.73 -4.01
N LYS A 135 -9.47 5.86 -3.26
CA LYS A 135 -8.62 7.03 -3.49
C LYS A 135 -7.22 6.79 -2.95
N GLN A 136 -6.25 6.67 -3.83
CA GLN A 136 -4.85 6.46 -3.48
C GLN A 136 -3.98 7.61 -3.96
N ILE A 137 -2.87 7.89 -3.27
CA ILE A 137 -1.93 8.93 -3.67
C ILE A 137 -1.16 8.52 -4.93
N LEU A 138 -0.74 9.51 -5.72
CA LEU A 138 0.11 9.28 -6.89
C LEU A 138 1.40 8.52 -6.47
N PHE A 139 1.87 7.61 -7.34
CA PHE A 139 3.00 6.71 -7.11
C PHE A 139 2.79 5.61 -6.05
N SER A 140 1.66 5.53 -5.35
CA SER A 140 1.40 4.46 -4.38
C SER A 140 1.46 3.07 -5.02
N ASN A 141 0.97 2.91 -6.26
CA ASN A 141 1.04 1.65 -7.00
C ASN A 141 2.49 1.22 -7.25
N TRP A 142 3.33 2.14 -7.76
CA TRP A 142 4.74 1.86 -8.03
C TRP A 142 5.48 1.50 -6.74
N TYR A 143 5.26 2.25 -5.67
CA TYR A 143 5.88 1.99 -4.37
C TYR A 143 5.37 0.70 -3.73
N ALA A 144 4.08 0.39 -3.91
CA ALA A 144 3.51 -0.89 -3.48
C ALA A 144 4.13 -2.07 -4.23
N HIS A 145 4.32 -1.98 -5.55
CA HIS A 145 5.03 -2.99 -6.32
C HIS A 145 6.45 -3.21 -5.81
N TYR A 146 7.20 -2.13 -5.59
CA TYR A 146 8.54 -2.21 -5.02
C TYR A 146 8.53 -2.97 -3.69
N LYS A 147 7.67 -2.58 -2.73
CA LYS A 147 7.54 -3.23 -1.43
C LYS A 147 7.07 -4.68 -1.55
N PHE A 148 6.10 -4.95 -2.43
CA PHE A 148 5.55 -6.29 -2.61
C PHE A 148 6.62 -7.27 -3.11
N TYR A 149 7.40 -6.89 -4.11
CA TYR A 149 8.45 -7.75 -4.66
C TYR A 149 9.64 -7.92 -3.72
N TRP A 150 10.08 -6.87 -3.04
CA TRP A 150 11.27 -6.93 -2.19
C TRP A 150 11.01 -7.48 -0.80
N GLU A 151 9.81 -7.31 -0.24
CA GLU A 151 9.49 -7.76 1.12
C GLU A 151 8.83 -9.15 1.15
N LEU A 152 8.20 -9.62 0.06
CA LEU A 152 7.52 -10.92 0.01
C LEU A 152 8.32 -12.02 -0.69
N GLN A 153 9.46 -11.71 -1.31
CA GLN A 153 10.35 -12.72 -1.93
C GLN A 153 11.40 -13.29 -0.96
N ILE A 154 11.21 -13.11 0.34
CA ILE A 154 12.06 -13.73 1.37
C ILE A 154 11.36 -14.94 1.95
#